data_d988f9487ca692fe3868d8d22c000815
#
_entry.id   d988f9487ca692fe3868d8d22c000815
#
_cell.length_a   1.000
_cell.length_b   1.000
_cell.length_c   1.000
_cell.angle_alpha   90.00
_cell.angle_beta   90.00
_cell.angle_gamma   90.00
#
_symmetry.space_group_name_H-M   'P 1'
#
loop_
_entity.id
_entity.type
_entity.pdbx_description
1 polymer ?
#
loop_
_entity_poly.entity_id
_entity_poly.type
_entity_poly.pdbx_seq_one_letter_code
_entity_poly.pdbx_strand_id
1 'polypeptide(L)'
;MGASDAIKQVSKIFGSLDKAVIGYTREKHLILASLISGGHVLLEGIPGIAKTTIVKALARTLGLLSVEKNINGIPFRGFSRIQLTPDLMPSDVTGSLVYNPQMRDFEVKFGPVFAYLLLADEINRATPKTQSALLEAMQERQVTIG
;
A
#
# COMPACT_ATOMS: atom_id res chain seq x y z
N MET A 1 5.63 -24.91 -7.57
CA MET A 1 4.80 -24.16 -8.54
C MET A 1 5.64 -23.93 -9.79
N GLY A 2 5.24 -24.51 -10.92
CA GLY A 2 6.00 -24.39 -12.16
C GLY A 2 5.77 -23.04 -12.85
N ALA A 3 6.70 -22.63 -13.76
CA ALA A 3 6.57 -21.39 -14.54
C ALA A 3 5.20 -21.27 -15.28
N SER A 4 4.69 -22.41 -15.79
CA SER A 4 3.37 -22.47 -16.46
C SER A 4 2.21 -22.11 -15.52
N ASP A 5 2.28 -22.49 -14.24
CA ASP A 5 1.22 -22.19 -13.26
C ASP A 5 1.25 -20.72 -12.87
N ALA A 6 2.47 -20.13 -12.73
CA ALA A 6 2.64 -18.71 -12.46
C ALA A 6 2.07 -17.86 -13.60
N ILE A 7 2.36 -18.20 -14.85
CA ILE A 7 1.82 -17.51 -16.04
C ILE A 7 0.29 -17.56 -16.05
N LYS A 8 -0.31 -18.72 -15.77
CA LYS A 8 -1.77 -18.87 -15.70
C LYS A 8 -2.39 -17.99 -14.61
N GLN A 9 -1.76 -17.91 -13.45
CA GLN A 9 -2.24 -17.06 -12.36
C GLN A 9 -2.17 -15.57 -12.72
N VAL A 10 -1.06 -15.12 -13.28
CA VAL A 10 -0.88 -13.73 -13.75
C VAL A 10 -1.93 -13.39 -14.82
N SER A 11 -2.15 -14.27 -15.79
CA SER A 11 -3.18 -14.08 -16.84
C SER A 11 -4.59 -14.00 -16.25
N LYS A 12 -4.90 -14.78 -15.23
CA LYS A 12 -6.19 -14.73 -14.52
C LYS A 12 -6.39 -13.39 -13.78
N ILE A 13 -5.35 -12.92 -13.09
CA ILE A 13 -5.36 -11.62 -12.42
C ILE A 13 -5.61 -10.51 -13.43
N PHE A 14 -4.89 -10.55 -14.56
CA PHE A 14 -5.01 -9.57 -15.64
C PHE A 14 -6.42 -9.53 -16.22
N GLY A 15 -6.99 -10.69 -16.55
CA GLY A 15 -8.36 -10.81 -17.06
C GLY A 15 -9.42 -10.30 -16.06
N SER A 16 -9.18 -10.43 -14.77
CA SER A 16 -10.06 -9.87 -13.74
C SER A 16 -9.94 -8.35 -13.64
N LEU A 17 -8.73 -7.81 -13.77
CA LEU A 17 -8.48 -6.36 -13.82
C LEU A 17 -9.10 -5.72 -15.06
N ASP A 18 -9.01 -6.36 -16.23
CA ASP A 18 -9.59 -5.86 -17.47
C ASP A 18 -11.11 -5.76 -17.42
N LYS A 19 -11.77 -6.68 -16.70
CA LYS A 19 -13.22 -6.61 -16.45
C LYS A 19 -13.60 -5.49 -15.48
N ALA A 20 -12.74 -5.20 -14.50
CA ALA A 20 -13.01 -4.19 -13.48
C ALA A 20 -12.69 -2.76 -13.94
N VAL A 21 -11.71 -2.60 -14.82
CA VAL A 21 -11.24 -1.29 -15.32
C VAL A 21 -11.00 -1.39 -16.82
N ILE A 22 -11.82 -0.72 -17.60
CA ILE A 22 -11.69 -0.68 -19.06
C ILE A 22 -10.55 0.27 -19.45
N GLY A 23 -9.69 -0.16 -20.36
CA GLY A 23 -8.52 0.61 -20.80
C GLY A 23 -7.34 0.50 -19.84
N TYR A 24 -6.41 1.43 -19.93
CA TYR A 24 -5.18 1.49 -19.10
C TYR A 24 -4.36 0.19 -19.11
N THR A 25 -4.32 -0.49 -20.25
CA THR A 25 -3.68 -1.82 -20.37
C THR A 25 -2.20 -1.76 -20.02
N ARG A 26 -1.49 -0.73 -20.50
CA ARG A 26 -0.06 -0.51 -20.21
C ARG A 26 0.17 -0.28 -18.73
N GLU A 27 -0.61 0.60 -18.12
CA GLU A 27 -0.51 0.95 -16.70
C GLU A 27 -0.78 -0.27 -15.82
N LYS A 28 -1.80 -1.05 -16.12
CA LYS A 28 -2.11 -2.30 -15.41
C LYS A 28 -0.96 -3.31 -15.49
N HIS A 29 -0.32 -3.46 -16.66
CA HIS A 29 0.85 -4.32 -16.82
C HIS A 29 2.02 -3.85 -15.98
N LEU A 30 2.33 -2.55 -16.00
CA LEU A 30 3.45 -1.98 -15.24
C LEU A 30 3.22 -2.09 -13.73
N ILE A 31 2.00 -1.83 -13.25
CA ILE A 31 1.65 -1.98 -11.83
C ILE A 31 1.81 -3.44 -11.41
N LEU A 32 1.29 -4.38 -12.18
CA LEU A 32 1.38 -5.81 -11.85
C LEU A 32 2.82 -6.31 -11.90
N ALA A 33 3.61 -5.90 -12.90
CA ALA A 33 5.02 -6.23 -13.00
C ALA A 33 5.82 -5.70 -11.81
N SER A 34 5.59 -4.44 -11.41
CA SER A 34 6.21 -3.85 -10.22
C SER A 34 5.84 -4.61 -8.95
N LEU A 35 4.57 -4.98 -8.79
CA LEU A 35 4.11 -5.75 -7.64
C LEU A 35 4.79 -7.13 -7.55
N ILE A 36 4.89 -7.84 -8.67
CA ILE A 36 5.54 -9.16 -8.74
C ILE A 36 7.03 -9.07 -8.41
N SER A 37 7.69 -7.98 -8.84
CA SER A 37 9.11 -7.74 -8.55
C SER A 37 9.36 -7.17 -7.14
N GLY A 38 8.31 -6.94 -6.32
CA GLY A 38 8.42 -6.33 -5.01
C GLY A 38 8.83 -4.85 -5.04
N GLY A 39 8.53 -4.17 -6.16
CA GLY A 39 8.82 -2.76 -6.38
C GLY A 39 7.68 -1.83 -5.99
N HIS A 40 7.87 -0.54 -6.30
CA HIS A 40 6.92 0.54 -6.05
C HIS A 40 6.54 1.22 -7.35
N VAL A 41 5.36 1.85 -7.38
CA VAL A 41 4.83 2.52 -8.57
C VAL A 41 4.43 3.95 -8.24
N LEU A 42 4.90 4.91 -9.01
CA LEU A 42 4.38 6.27 -9.03
C LEU A 42 3.38 6.41 -10.18
N LEU A 43 2.13 6.75 -9.83
CA LEU A 43 1.06 7.01 -10.79
C LEU A 43 0.86 8.51 -10.93
N GLU A 44 1.38 9.08 -12.01
CA GLU A 44 1.15 10.48 -12.37
C GLU A 44 0.00 10.62 -13.37
N GLY A 45 -0.70 11.73 -13.31
CA GLY A 45 -1.77 12.02 -14.27
C GLY A 45 -2.79 13.03 -13.73
N ILE A 46 -3.68 13.46 -14.60
CA ILE A 46 -4.72 14.45 -14.32
C ILE A 46 -5.66 13.93 -13.20
N PRO A 47 -6.11 14.78 -12.27
CA PRO A 47 -7.14 14.43 -11.28
C PRO A 47 -8.39 13.87 -11.95
N GLY A 48 -9.00 12.85 -11.34
CA GLY A 48 -10.22 12.20 -11.88
C GLY A 48 -9.96 11.04 -12.84
N ILE A 49 -8.72 10.80 -13.26
CA ILE A 49 -8.36 9.56 -13.98
C ILE A 49 -8.32 8.40 -12.97
N ALA A 50 -8.74 7.25 -13.40
CA ALA A 50 -9.02 6.03 -12.65
C ALA A 50 -7.87 5.46 -11.77
N LYS A 51 -6.87 6.26 -11.34
CA LYS A 51 -5.70 5.83 -10.54
C LYS A 51 -6.11 5.02 -9.31
N THR A 52 -6.90 5.63 -8.46
CA THR A 52 -7.41 4.98 -7.23
C THR A 52 -8.28 3.76 -7.56
N THR A 53 -9.06 3.82 -8.64
CA THR A 53 -9.92 2.72 -9.09
C THR A 53 -9.11 1.52 -9.54
N ILE A 54 -8.04 1.73 -10.30
CA ILE A 54 -7.12 0.65 -10.75
C ILE A 54 -6.51 -0.06 -9.55
N VAL A 55 -5.97 0.69 -8.58
CA VAL A 55 -5.31 0.12 -7.40
C VAL A 55 -6.31 -0.62 -6.50
N LYS A 56 -7.52 -0.08 -6.31
CA LYS A 56 -8.59 -0.77 -5.57
C LYS A 56 -9.06 -2.04 -6.28
N ALA A 57 -9.20 -2.01 -7.60
CA ALA A 57 -9.54 -3.19 -8.39
C ALA A 57 -8.45 -4.26 -8.27
N LEU A 58 -7.18 -3.88 -8.30
CA LEU A 58 -6.05 -4.77 -8.06
C LEU A 58 -6.11 -5.39 -6.67
N ALA A 59 -6.27 -4.59 -5.62
CA ALA A 59 -6.38 -5.07 -4.24
C ALA A 59 -7.53 -6.08 -4.08
N ARG A 60 -8.67 -5.81 -4.73
CA ARG A 60 -9.83 -6.73 -4.75
C ARG A 60 -9.49 -8.03 -5.48
N THR A 61 -8.91 -7.96 -6.67
CA THR A 61 -8.55 -9.12 -7.49
C THR A 61 -7.54 -10.02 -6.79
N LEU A 62 -6.63 -9.44 -6.02
CA LEU A 62 -5.65 -10.14 -5.20
C LEU A 62 -6.20 -10.64 -3.86
N GLY A 63 -7.47 -10.34 -3.55
CA GLY A 63 -8.10 -10.74 -2.28
C GLY A 63 -7.57 -9.99 -1.05
N LEU A 64 -6.89 -8.85 -1.24
CA LEU A 64 -6.22 -8.12 -0.16
C LEU A 64 -7.18 -7.29 0.71
N LEU A 65 -8.41 -7.02 0.26
CA LEU A 65 -9.33 -6.11 0.97
C LEU A 65 -9.77 -6.63 2.36
N SER A 66 -9.76 -7.94 2.56
CA SER A 66 -10.18 -8.60 3.80
C SER A 66 -9.04 -9.31 4.53
N VAL A 67 -7.80 -9.09 4.10
CA VAL A 67 -6.63 -9.70 4.72
C VAL A 67 -6.17 -8.87 5.90
N GLU A 68 -6.12 -9.49 7.08
CA GLU A 68 -5.42 -8.99 8.26
C GLU A 68 -4.57 -10.14 8.80
N LYS A 69 -3.29 -9.88 9.02
CA LYS A 69 -2.36 -10.87 9.57
C LYS A 69 -1.52 -10.23 10.66
N ASN A 70 -1.27 -10.99 11.72
CA ASN A 70 -0.28 -10.61 12.71
C ASN A 70 1.02 -11.36 12.38
N ILE A 71 2.12 -10.63 12.20
CA ILE A 71 3.44 -11.17 11.93
C ILE A 71 4.37 -10.68 13.04
N ASN A 72 4.77 -11.57 13.95
CA ASN A 72 5.64 -11.27 15.08
C ASN A 72 5.12 -10.10 15.97
N GLY A 73 3.82 -10.06 16.22
CA GLY A 73 3.19 -9.00 17.00
C GLY A 73 2.80 -7.74 16.21
N ILE A 74 3.19 -7.65 14.95
CA ILE A 74 2.87 -6.51 14.07
C ILE A 74 1.63 -6.84 13.22
N PRO A 75 0.56 -6.02 13.31
CA PRO A 75 -0.65 -6.21 12.50
C PRO A 75 -0.42 -5.68 11.07
N PHE A 76 -0.47 -6.57 10.09
CA PHE A 76 -0.44 -6.21 8.67
C PHE A 76 -1.83 -6.29 8.05
N ARG A 77 -2.21 -5.23 7.34
CA ARG A 77 -3.40 -5.21 6.49
C ARG A 77 -3.06 -5.66 5.08
N GLY A 78 -3.99 -6.32 4.39
CA GLY A 78 -3.79 -6.65 2.98
C GLY A 78 -3.73 -5.41 2.10
N PHE A 79 -4.64 -4.45 2.35
CA PHE A 79 -4.69 -3.17 1.64
C PHE A 79 -4.89 -2.02 2.63
N SER A 80 -4.14 -0.94 2.43
CA SER A 80 -4.29 0.31 3.14
C SER A 80 -4.34 1.49 2.17
N ARG A 81 -5.04 2.54 2.52
CA ARG A 81 -5.06 3.80 1.77
C ARG A 81 -4.84 4.95 2.71
N ILE A 82 -3.98 5.86 2.31
CA ILE A 82 -3.76 7.13 3.00
C ILE A 82 -3.90 8.29 2.01
N GLN A 83 -4.66 9.30 2.42
CA GLN A 83 -4.75 10.58 1.71
C GLN A 83 -3.77 11.54 2.35
N LEU A 84 -2.72 11.90 1.64
CA LEU A 84 -1.69 12.78 2.18
C LEU A 84 -2.14 14.25 2.11
N THR A 85 -1.93 14.95 3.22
CA THR A 85 -2.29 16.36 3.41
C THR A 85 -1.12 17.09 4.07
N PRO A 86 -1.04 18.45 3.99
CA PRO A 86 0.06 19.20 4.57
C PRO A 86 0.17 19.13 6.10
N ASP A 87 -0.91 18.84 6.78
CA ASP A 87 -1.00 18.69 8.24
C ASP A 87 -0.66 17.30 8.75
N LEU A 88 -0.52 16.32 7.84
CA LEU A 88 -0.25 14.93 8.20
C LEU A 88 1.19 14.75 8.67
N MET A 89 1.34 14.15 9.86
CA MET A 89 2.65 13.90 10.47
C MET A 89 3.24 12.56 10.05
N PRO A 90 4.56 12.35 10.12
CA PRO A 90 5.18 11.05 9.91
C PRO A 90 4.54 9.92 10.73
N SER A 91 4.21 10.19 12.00
CA SER A 91 3.56 9.23 12.90
C SER A 91 2.16 8.80 12.45
N ASP A 92 1.46 9.60 11.64
CA ASP A 92 0.18 9.20 11.05
C ASP A 92 0.36 8.13 9.97
N VAL A 93 1.54 8.02 9.41
CA VAL A 93 1.93 7.03 8.40
C VAL A 93 2.54 5.79 9.06
N THR A 94 3.53 6.00 9.94
CA THR A 94 4.34 4.92 10.53
C THR A 94 3.73 4.36 11.80
N GLY A 95 2.97 5.15 12.53
CA GLY A 95 2.46 4.82 13.84
C GLY A 95 3.17 5.59 14.95
N SER A 96 2.70 5.41 16.17
CA SER A 96 3.19 6.14 17.34
C SER A 96 3.15 5.29 18.60
N LEU A 97 3.95 5.67 19.59
CA LEU A 97 3.84 5.17 20.95
C LEU A 97 2.72 5.92 21.68
N VAL A 98 1.77 5.18 22.24
CA VAL A 98 0.64 5.73 22.97
C VAL A 98 0.65 5.15 24.38
N TYR A 99 0.56 6.01 25.39
CA TYR A 99 0.46 5.56 26.78
C TYR A 99 -0.89 4.91 27.03
N ASN A 100 -0.87 3.66 27.50
CA ASN A 100 -2.06 2.93 27.91
C ASN A 100 -2.22 2.99 29.43
N PRO A 101 -3.20 3.75 29.97
CA PRO A 101 -3.37 3.89 31.41
C PRO A 101 -3.76 2.59 32.13
N GLN A 102 -4.37 1.64 31.43
CA GLN A 102 -4.79 0.36 32.00
C GLN A 102 -3.59 -0.56 32.24
N MET A 103 -2.65 -0.57 31.29
CA MET A 103 -1.42 -1.34 31.38
C MET A 103 -0.31 -0.60 32.12
N ARG A 104 -0.45 0.71 32.34
CA ARG A 104 0.57 1.62 32.87
C ARG A 104 1.88 1.57 32.08
N ASP A 105 1.75 1.37 30.76
CA ASP A 105 2.87 1.21 29.85
C ASP A 105 2.56 1.82 28.49
N PHE A 106 3.58 1.94 27.65
CA PHE A 106 3.42 2.41 26.27
C PHE A 106 3.13 1.24 25.34
N GLU A 107 2.15 1.42 24.45
CA GLU A 107 1.85 0.51 23.39
C GLU A 107 2.10 1.15 22.01
N VAL A 108 2.51 0.35 21.03
CA VAL A 108 2.69 0.80 19.66
C VAL A 108 1.34 0.78 18.93
N LYS A 109 0.89 1.94 18.47
CA LYS A 109 -0.22 2.05 17.55
C LYS A 109 0.33 2.07 16.12
N PHE A 110 0.23 0.96 15.42
CA PHE A 110 0.76 0.80 14.07
C PHE A 110 0.00 1.64 13.03
N GLY A 111 0.74 2.32 12.16
CA GLY A 111 0.20 3.16 11.10
C GLY A 111 -0.22 2.38 9.84
N PRO A 112 -0.79 3.08 8.84
CA PRO A 112 -1.26 2.46 7.59
C PRO A 112 -0.15 1.89 6.71
N VAL A 113 1.13 2.22 6.97
CA VAL A 113 2.28 1.68 6.23
C VAL A 113 2.45 0.17 6.43
N PHE A 114 1.93 -0.39 7.53
CA PHE A 114 1.92 -1.82 7.77
C PHE A 114 0.84 -2.52 6.95
N ALA A 115 1.09 -2.60 5.65
CA ALA A 115 0.19 -3.23 4.67
C ALA A 115 0.98 -3.92 3.56
N TYR A 116 0.39 -4.95 2.95
CA TYR A 116 0.97 -5.59 1.76
C TYR A 116 0.88 -4.69 0.53
N LEU A 117 -0.17 -3.89 0.44
CA LEU A 117 -0.39 -2.90 -0.61
C LEU A 117 -0.87 -1.59 0.03
N LEU A 118 -0.06 -0.55 -0.06
CA LEU A 118 -0.41 0.79 0.39
C LEU A 118 -0.65 1.70 -0.82
N LEU A 119 -1.80 2.34 -0.86
CA LEU A 119 -2.09 3.44 -1.77
C LEU A 119 -1.90 4.77 -1.05
N ALA A 120 -0.86 5.51 -1.42
CA ALA A 120 -0.61 6.86 -0.93
C ALA A 120 -1.09 7.87 -1.98
N ASP A 121 -2.25 8.49 -1.73
CA ASP A 121 -2.80 9.51 -2.62
C ASP A 121 -2.22 10.89 -2.30
N GLU A 122 -2.03 11.73 -3.33
CA GLU A 122 -1.59 13.13 -3.21
C GLU A 122 -0.24 13.29 -2.51
N ILE A 123 0.74 12.45 -2.85
CA ILE A 123 2.05 12.42 -2.19
C ILE A 123 2.78 13.77 -2.21
N ASN A 124 2.55 14.58 -3.24
CA ASN A 124 3.10 15.93 -3.40
C ASN A 124 2.57 16.94 -2.37
N ARG A 125 1.46 16.65 -1.69
CA ARG A 125 0.88 17.50 -0.64
C ARG A 125 1.48 17.24 0.74
N ALA A 126 2.14 16.10 0.93
CA ALA A 126 2.77 15.78 2.20
C ALA A 126 3.99 16.65 2.48
N THR A 127 4.26 16.90 3.75
CA THR A 127 5.50 17.57 4.17
C THR A 127 6.73 16.72 3.80
N PRO A 128 7.92 17.33 3.61
CA PRO A 128 9.14 16.57 3.34
C PRO A 128 9.44 15.50 4.40
N LYS A 129 9.11 15.75 5.67
CA LYS A 129 9.27 14.78 6.76
C LYS A 129 8.39 13.56 6.57
N THR A 130 7.14 13.76 6.21
CA THR A 130 6.18 12.68 5.96
C THR A 130 6.55 11.89 4.70
N GLN A 131 7.02 12.57 3.65
CA GLN A 131 7.55 11.91 2.46
C GLN A 131 8.79 11.06 2.78
N SER A 132 9.71 11.57 3.62
CA SER A 132 10.89 10.82 4.05
C SER A 132 10.54 9.54 4.81
N ALA A 133 9.52 9.58 5.67
CA ALA A 133 9.05 8.39 6.39
C ALA A 133 8.49 7.33 5.42
N LEU A 134 7.77 7.74 4.38
CA LEU A 134 7.33 6.83 3.32
C LEU A 134 8.51 6.24 2.54
N LEU A 135 9.51 7.07 2.19
CA LEU A 135 10.70 6.63 1.47
C LEU A 135 11.51 5.62 2.28
N GLU A 136 11.67 5.83 3.60
CA GLU A 136 12.30 4.86 4.51
C GLU A 136 11.60 3.50 4.42
N ALA A 137 10.28 3.48 4.58
CA ALA A 137 9.50 2.26 4.49
C ALA A 137 9.63 1.56 3.13
N MET A 138 9.71 2.33 2.05
CA MET A 138 9.84 1.80 0.68
C MET A 138 11.23 1.25 0.38
N GLN A 139 12.28 1.95 0.78
CA GLN A 139 13.66 1.62 0.43
C GLN A 139 14.26 0.60 1.41
N GLU A 140 14.11 0.86 2.70
CA GLU A 140 14.73 0.07 3.76
C GLU A 140 13.85 -1.09 4.24
N ARG A 141 12.58 -1.10 3.84
CA ARG A 141 11.54 -2.02 4.38
C ARG A 141 11.50 -2.00 5.90
N GLN A 142 11.77 -0.83 6.46
CA GLN A 142 11.88 -0.55 7.87
C GLN A 142 11.05 0.68 8.21
N VAL A 143 10.59 0.76 9.44
CA VAL A 143 9.82 1.89 9.97
C VAL A 143 10.37 2.27 11.32
N THR A 144 10.71 3.54 11.50
CA THR A 144 11.07 4.10 12.80
C THR A 144 9.83 4.64 13.50
N ILE A 145 9.58 4.18 14.73
CA ILE A 145 8.46 4.62 15.58
C ILE A 145 9.04 5.14 16.90
N GLY A 146 8.80 6.40 17.22
CA GLY A 146 9.27 7.07 18.46
C GLY A 146 10.06 8.31 18.18
#